data_0a5ddbd522025f627142baa617d82d35
#
_entry.id   0a5ddbd522025f627142baa617d82d35
#
_cell.length_a   1.000
_cell.length_b   1.000
_cell.length_c   1.000
_cell.angle_alpha   90.00
_cell.angle_beta   90.00
_cell.angle_gamma   90.00
#
_symmetry.space_group_name_H-M   'P 1'
#
loop_
_entity.id
_entity.type
_entity.pdbx_description
1 polymer ?
#
loop_
_entity_poly.entity_id
_entity_poly.type
_entity_poly.pdbx_seq_one_letter_code
_entity_poly.pdbx_strand_id
1 'polypeptide(L)'
;MHTVITPNYSLGLNGVRSYKYLDNITFPSNGTYKISARESYRDSVLNITNASSYGMYLECMIMADGSNSSPEFLARPINIAQLNQPFINNITPYDANRDSMSWELAIPEDIVSNGSGGFNIVSLPYN
;
A
#
# COMPACT_ATOMS: atom_id res chain seq x y z
N MET A 1 19.33 1.09 8.55
CA MET A 1 19.81 -0.24 8.12
C MET A 1 18.58 -1.02 7.70
N HIS A 2 18.45 -1.31 6.42
CA HIS A 2 17.25 -1.95 5.88
C HIS A 2 17.43 -3.47 5.98
N THR A 3 16.64 -4.14 6.80
CA THR A 3 16.69 -5.60 6.92
C THR A 3 15.64 -6.18 5.98
N VAL A 4 16.07 -6.68 4.85
CA VAL A 4 15.23 -7.50 3.98
C VAL A 4 15.10 -8.89 4.61
N ILE A 5 13.95 -9.19 5.16
CA ILE A 5 13.65 -10.56 5.57
C ILE A 5 13.23 -11.32 4.31
N THR A 6 14.01 -12.33 3.97
CA THR A 6 13.75 -13.23 2.84
C THR A 6 12.33 -13.76 2.93
N PRO A 7 11.50 -13.58 1.90
CA PRO A 7 10.11 -13.98 1.96
C PRO A 7 9.99 -15.51 2.02
N ASN A 8 9.16 -15.98 2.94
CA ASN A 8 8.59 -17.32 2.83
C ASN A 8 7.69 -17.33 1.58
N TYR A 9 8.15 -17.96 0.52
CA TYR A 9 7.39 -18.11 -0.71
C TYR A 9 6.16 -18.97 -0.45
N SER A 10 5.00 -18.38 -0.38
CA SER A 10 3.80 -19.12 -0.70
C SER A 10 3.35 -18.67 -2.08
N LEU A 11 3.52 -19.50 -3.07
CA LEU A 11 2.80 -19.39 -4.33
C LEU A 11 1.32 -19.49 -3.97
N GLY A 12 0.62 -18.35 -3.93
CA GLY A 12 -0.82 -18.34 -3.84
C GLY A 12 -1.40 -19.06 -5.05
N LEU A 13 -2.64 -19.52 -4.95
CA LEU A 13 -3.39 -20.23 -6.01
C LEU A 13 -3.36 -19.54 -7.39
N ASN A 14 -2.91 -18.30 -7.48
CA ASN A 14 -2.92 -17.45 -8.68
C ASN A 14 -1.54 -16.93 -9.08
N GLY A 15 -0.45 -17.56 -8.63
CA GLY A 15 0.90 -17.15 -9.01
C GLY A 15 1.37 -15.81 -8.39
N VAL A 16 0.66 -15.26 -7.41
CA VAL A 16 1.02 -14.03 -6.73
C VAL A 16 2.15 -14.29 -5.73
N ARG A 17 3.23 -13.52 -5.81
CA ARG A 17 4.30 -13.52 -4.83
C ARG A 17 4.04 -12.41 -3.81
N SER A 18 4.07 -12.75 -2.53
CA SER A 18 3.96 -11.79 -1.44
C SER A 18 5.34 -11.55 -0.82
N TYR A 19 5.68 -10.28 -0.66
CA TYR A 19 6.92 -9.85 0.01
C TYR A 19 6.53 -9.08 1.28
N LYS A 20 7.16 -9.39 2.40
CA LYS A 20 6.99 -8.63 3.64
C LYS A 20 8.32 -7.98 4.01
N TYR A 21 8.31 -6.66 4.12
CA TYR A 21 9.46 -5.89 4.59
C TYR A 21 9.20 -5.52 6.04
N LEU A 22 10.20 -5.71 6.89
CA LEU A 22 10.13 -5.35 8.30
C LEU A 22 11.33 -4.46 8.63
N ASP A 23 11.05 -3.36 9.31
CA ASP A 23 12.09 -2.47 9.83
C ASP A 23 11.68 -1.93 11.20
N ASN A 24 12.67 -1.57 12.01
CA ASN A 24 12.47 -0.95 13.30
C ASN A 24 12.81 0.52 13.21
N ILE A 25 11.83 1.38 13.43
CA ILE A 25 11.98 2.83 13.40
C ILE A 25 11.85 3.35 14.83
N THR A 26 12.84 4.10 15.30
CA THR A 26 12.76 4.81 16.58
C THR A 26 12.32 6.24 16.33
N PHE A 27 11.19 6.63 16.89
CA PHE A 27 10.70 7.99 16.81
C PHE A 27 11.33 8.85 17.91
N PRO A 28 11.72 10.10 17.61
CA PRO A 28 12.40 10.97 18.57
C PRO A 28 11.50 11.46 19.72
N SER A 29 10.20 11.45 19.53
CA SER A 29 9.20 11.84 20.52
C SER A 29 7.83 11.25 20.20
N ASN A 30 6.90 11.31 21.15
CA ASN A 30 5.50 11.04 20.84
C ASN A 30 4.97 12.07 19.84
N GLY A 31 4.14 11.64 18.90
CA GLY A 31 3.57 12.50 17.87
C GLY A 31 3.03 11.74 16.68
N THR A 32 2.51 12.49 15.73
CA THR A 32 2.02 11.93 14.46
C THR A 32 3.12 11.97 13.41
N TYR A 33 3.38 10.84 12.79
CA TYR A 33 4.40 10.67 11.76
C TYR A 33 3.78 10.14 10.48
N LYS A 34 4.31 10.60 9.36
CA LYS A 34 3.98 10.07 8.03
C LYS A 34 5.10 9.13 7.60
N ILE A 35 4.73 7.88 7.28
CA ILE A 35 5.61 6.93 6.63
C ILE A 35 5.11 6.77 5.20
N SER A 36 6.01 6.88 4.23
CA SER A 36 5.67 6.71 2.83
C SER A 36 6.64 5.78 2.14
N ALA A 37 6.15 5.07 1.15
CA ALA A 37 6.92 4.20 0.28
C ALA A 37 6.57 4.47 -1.19
N ARG A 38 7.55 4.30 -2.06
CA ARG A 38 7.37 4.37 -3.50
C ARG A 38 7.88 3.09 -4.14
N GLU A 39 7.04 2.48 -4.98
CA GLU A 39 7.45 1.45 -5.92
C GLU A 39 7.61 2.08 -7.30
N SER A 40 8.72 1.79 -7.98
CA SER A 40 9.07 2.47 -9.23
C SER A 40 8.25 2.02 -10.43
N TYR A 41 7.61 0.87 -10.34
CA TYR A 41 6.90 0.26 -11.47
C TYR A 41 5.47 -0.09 -11.08
N ARG A 42 4.57 0.16 -12.02
CA ARG A 42 3.17 -0.26 -11.97
C ARG A 42 2.88 -1.12 -13.19
N ASP A 43 2.14 -2.19 -12.99
CA ASP A 43 1.65 -3.00 -14.12
C ASP A 43 0.67 -2.19 -14.99
N SER A 44 0.60 -2.56 -16.26
CA SER A 44 -0.38 -1.99 -17.18
C SER A 44 -1.79 -2.39 -16.75
N VAL A 45 -2.65 -1.39 -16.57
CA VAL A 45 -4.08 -1.55 -16.25
C VAL A 45 -4.91 -0.67 -17.17
N LEU A 46 -6.14 -1.10 -17.49
CA LEU A 46 -6.97 -0.42 -18.49
C LEU A 46 -7.56 0.92 -18.02
N ASN A 47 -7.75 1.07 -16.73
CA ASN A 47 -8.39 2.23 -16.11
C ASN A 47 -7.41 3.34 -15.67
N ILE A 48 -6.13 3.20 -15.98
CA ILE A 48 -5.12 4.25 -15.79
C ILE A 48 -4.38 4.43 -17.11
N THR A 49 -4.51 5.60 -17.70
CA THR A 49 -3.81 5.93 -18.95
C THR A 49 -2.30 5.89 -18.75
N ASN A 50 -1.58 5.10 -19.55
CA ASN A 50 -0.12 4.90 -19.45
C ASN A 50 0.35 4.39 -18.08
N ALA A 51 -0.42 3.50 -17.45
CA ALA A 51 -0.14 3.00 -16.10
C ALA A 51 1.32 2.55 -15.90
N SER A 52 1.92 1.85 -16.88
CA SER A 52 3.30 1.35 -16.81
C SER A 52 4.39 2.43 -16.76
N SER A 53 4.06 3.70 -17.05
CA SER A 53 5.00 4.83 -16.92
C SER A 53 4.98 5.48 -15.53
N TYR A 54 4.09 5.03 -14.66
CA TYR A 54 3.97 5.53 -13.29
C TYR A 54 4.44 4.51 -12.27
N GLY A 55 4.89 5.00 -11.13
CA GLY A 55 5.11 4.19 -9.94
C GLY A 55 3.84 4.04 -9.10
N MET A 56 4.03 3.53 -7.91
CA MET A 56 3.02 3.49 -6.84
C MET A 56 3.52 4.32 -5.66
N TYR A 57 2.73 5.27 -5.20
CA TYR A 57 2.96 5.97 -3.94
C TYR A 57 1.99 5.43 -2.89
N LEU A 58 2.53 5.10 -1.74
CA LEU A 58 1.78 4.63 -0.57
C LEU A 58 2.19 5.46 0.63
N GLU A 59 1.23 5.87 1.44
CA GLU A 59 1.51 6.55 2.69
C GLU A 59 0.67 6.01 3.85
N CYS A 60 1.21 6.12 5.04
CA CYS A 60 0.54 5.79 6.28
C CYS A 60 0.83 6.90 7.30
N MET A 61 -0.23 7.36 7.98
CA MET A 61 -0.09 8.23 9.15
C MET A 61 -0.16 7.37 10.40
N ILE A 62 0.82 7.51 11.27
CA ILE A 62 0.87 6.77 12.53
C ILE A 62 1.00 7.72 13.72
N MET A 63 0.38 7.37 14.82
CA MET A 63 0.58 8.04 16.10
C MET A 63 1.56 7.22 16.94
N ALA A 64 2.74 7.79 17.18
CA ALA A 64 3.76 7.15 18.00
C ALA A 64 3.57 7.58 19.47
N ASP A 65 2.67 6.93 20.17
CA ASP A 65 2.41 7.12 21.59
C ASP A 65 2.65 5.84 22.42
N GLY A 66 2.97 4.72 21.74
CA GLY A 66 3.22 3.42 22.34
C GLY A 66 1.97 2.63 22.70
N SER A 67 0.77 3.15 22.42
CA SER A 67 -0.51 2.53 22.80
C SER A 67 -1.27 1.92 21.63
N ASN A 68 -1.00 2.35 20.39
CA ASN A 68 -1.73 1.95 19.21
C ASN A 68 -0.93 1.06 18.26
N SER A 69 -1.61 0.14 17.58
CA SER A 69 -1.08 -0.68 16.48
C SER A 69 -1.77 -0.31 15.18
N SER A 70 -1.06 -0.39 14.08
CA SER A 70 -1.68 -0.22 12.75
C SER A 70 -2.54 -1.42 12.38
N PRO A 71 -3.66 -1.22 11.67
CA PRO A 71 -4.47 -2.32 11.17
C PRO A 71 -3.73 -3.15 10.13
N GLU A 72 -4.10 -4.42 10.03
CA GLU A 72 -3.56 -5.38 9.06
C GLU A 72 -4.65 -5.87 8.12
N PHE A 73 -4.25 -6.20 6.89
CA PHE A 73 -5.09 -6.95 5.96
C PHE A 73 -4.77 -8.44 6.10
N LEU A 74 -5.72 -9.23 6.58
CA LEU A 74 -5.55 -10.67 6.75
C LEU A 74 -5.79 -11.43 5.45
N ALA A 75 -6.65 -10.90 4.57
CA ALA A 75 -6.90 -11.48 3.27
C ALA A 75 -5.83 -11.06 2.26
N ARG A 76 -5.45 -11.99 1.38
CA ARG A 76 -4.61 -11.67 0.22
C ARG A 76 -5.43 -10.91 -0.83
N PRO A 77 -4.84 -9.98 -1.56
CA PRO A 77 -5.54 -9.35 -2.67
C PRO A 77 -5.85 -10.41 -3.74
N ILE A 78 -7.13 -10.57 -4.06
CA ILE A 78 -7.60 -11.45 -5.13
C ILE A 78 -7.93 -10.57 -6.33
N ASN A 79 -7.24 -10.80 -7.44
CA ASN A 79 -7.35 -9.97 -8.65
C ASN A 79 -8.16 -10.65 -9.75
N ILE A 80 -8.83 -11.76 -9.46
CA ILE A 80 -9.57 -12.52 -10.45
C ILE A 80 -11.05 -12.32 -10.22
N ALA A 81 -11.71 -11.73 -11.21
CA ALA A 81 -13.15 -11.59 -11.28
C ALA A 81 -13.67 -12.31 -12.51
N GLN A 82 -14.85 -12.91 -12.41
CA GLN A 82 -15.53 -13.53 -13.53
C GLN A 82 -16.32 -12.48 -14.31
N LEU A 83 -16.22 -12.51 -15.64
CA LEU A 83 -16.96 -11.59 -16.50
C LEU A 83 -18.47 -11.73 -16.28
N ASN A 84 -19.18 -10.59 -16.22
CA ASN A 84 -20.63 -10.52 -16.03
C ASN A 84 -21.14 -11.13 -14.71
N GLN A 85 -20.28 -11.22 -13.70
CA GLN A 85 -20.66 -11.62 -12.35
C GLN A 85 -20.33 -10.50 -11.35
N PRO A 86 -21.15 -10.33 -10.28
CA PRO A 86 -20.78 -9.44 -9.20
C PRO A 86 -19.45 -9.88 -8.59
N PHE A 87 -18.52 -8.93 -8.43
CA PHE A 87 -17.26 -9.18 -7.75
C PHE A 87 -17.32 -8.58 -6.34
N ILE A 88 -17.23 -9.44 -5.34
CA ILE A 88 -17.18 -9.05 -3.94
C ILE A 88 -15.81 -9.43 -3.40
N ASN A 89 -15.04 -8.42 -3.02
CA ASN A 89 -13.74 -8.62 -2.38
C ASN A 89 -13.86 -8.26 -0.89
N ASN A 90 -13.60 -9.23 -0.03
CA ASN A 90 -13.50 -8.99 1.41
C ASN A 90 -12.01 -8.77 1.76
N ILE A 91 -11.65 -7.55 2.08
CA ILE A 91 -10.29 -7.17 2.45
C ILE A 91 -9.91 -7.60 3.87
N THR A 92 -10.88 -8.11 4.64
CA THR A 92 -10.68 -8.70 5.97
C THR A 92 -9.68 -7.91 6.84
N PRO A 93 -10.02 -6.67 7.19
CA PRO A 93 -9.15 -5.88 8.04
C PRO A 93 -9.18 -6.39 9.48
N TYR A 94 -8.08 -6.26 10.16
CA TYR A 94 -7.95 -6.59 11.57
C TYR A 94 -7.16 -5.50 12.29
N ASP A 95 -7.68 -5.03 13.38
CA ASP A 95 -7.00 -4.11 14.29
C ASP A 95 -6.83 -4.76 15.66
N ALA A 96 -5.59 -4.80 16.17
CA ALA A 96 -5.26 -5.45 17.42
C ALA A 96 -5.84 -4.73 18.64
N ASN A 97 -6.02 -3.43 18.55
CA ASN A 97 -6.61 -2.58 19.59
C ASN A 97 -8.14 -2.54 19.51
N ARG A 98 -8.72 -3.10 18.45
CA ARG A 98 -10.17 -3.10 18.14
C ARG A 98 -10.71 -1.72 17.86
N ASP A 99 -9.91 -0.88 17.24
CA ASP A 99 -10.33 0.45 16.80
C ASP A 99 -11.35 0.36 15.66
N SER A 100 -12.20 1.36 15.56
CA SER A 100 -13.16 1.47 14.46
C SER A 100 -12.43 1.75 13.16
N MET A 101 -12.78 1.01 12.11
CA MET A 101 -12.16 1.13 10.80
C MET A 101 -13.18 1.58 9.75
N SER A 102 -12.74 2.41 8.80
CA SER A 102 -13.53 2.83 7.64
C SER A 102 -12.71 2.69 6.36
N TRP A 103 -13.39 2.59 5.23
CA TRP A 103 -12.79 2.34 3.92
C TRP A 103 -13.40 3.28 2.90
N GLU A 104 -12.55 3.74 2.00
CA GLU A 104 -12.99 4.48 0.82
C GLU A 104 -12.12 4.12 -0.38
N LEU A 105 -12.63 4.36 -1.57
CA LEU A 105 -11.84 4.29 -2.79
C LEU A 105 -11.08 5.59 -2.98
N ALA A 106 -9.78 5.49 -3.21
CA ALA A 106 -8.92 6.63 -3.48
C ALA A 106 -8.38 6.59 -4.90
N ILE A 107 -8.09 7.76 -5.45
CA ILE A 107 -7.39 7.87 -6.74
C ILE A 107 -5.94 7.41 -6.54
N PRO A 108 -5.43 6.53 -7.39
CA PRO A 108 -4.04 6.11 -7.32
C PRO A 108 -3.07 7.28 -7.50
N GLU A 109 -1.94 7.23 -6.80
CA GLU A 109 -0.95 8.30 -6.80
C GLU A 109 0.45 7.77 -7.16
N ASP A 110 1.29 8.67 -7.67
CA ASP A 110 2.73 8.51 -7.83
C ASP A 110 3.45 9.73 -7.27
N ILE A 111 4.74 9.65 -7.19
CA ILE A 111 5.63 10.72 -6.77
C ILE A 111 6.58 11.06 -7.92
N VAL A 112 6.61 12.32 -8.34
CA VAL A 112 7.45 12.80 -9.44
C VAL A 112 8.46 13.82 -8.94
N SER A 113 9.65 13.85 -9.53
CA SER A 113 10.65 14.86 -9.20
C SER A 113 10.14 16.25 -9.59
N ASN A 114 10.32 17.22 -8.71
CA ASN A 114 9.98 18.63 -8.97
C ASN A 114 11.11 19.43 -9.65
N GLY A 115 12.21 18.75 -10.00
CA GLY A 115 13.37 19.39 -10.66
C GLY A 115 14.28 20.19 -9.71
N SER A 116 13.91 20.36 -8.45
CA SER A 116 14.67 21.11 -7.45
C SER A 116 15.22 20.23 -6.32
N GLY A 117 15.36 18.94 -6.59
CA GLY A 117 15.81 17.95 -5.60
C GLY A 117 14.71 17.45 -4.64
N GLY A 118 13.47 17.90 -4.83
CA GLY A 118 12.30 17.44 -4.10
C GLY A 118 11.35 16.64 -4.99
N PHE A 119 10.18 16.32 -4.43
CA PHE A 119 9.16 15.50 -5.09
C PHE A 119 7.76 16.08 -4.86
N ASN A 120 6.90 15.89 -5.85
CA ASN A 120 5.47 16.16 -5.77
C ASN A 120 4.68 14.87 -5.84
N ILE A 121 3.64 14.74 -5.02
CA ILE A 121 2.64 13.68 -5.15
C ILE A 121 1.69 14.10 -6.27
N VAL A 122 1.40 13.21 -7.19
CA VAL A 122 0.52 13.44 -8.34
C VAL A 122 -0.53 12.35 -8.42
N SER A 123 -1.79 12.75 -8.55
CA SER A 123 -2.88 11.83 -8.84
C SER A 123 -2.79 11.34 -10.29
N LEU A 124 -3.03 10.06 -10.49
CA LEU A 124 -2.95 9.46 -11.82
C LEU A 124 -4.23 9.71 -12.63
N PRO A 125 -4.12 9.77 -13.97
CA PRO A 125 -5.27 9.89 -14.86
C PRO A 125 -6.10 8.58 -14.83
N TYR A 126 -7.11 8.57 -14.00
CA TYR A 126 -8.04 7.45 -13.79
C TYR A 126 -9.30 7.64 -14.63
N ASN A 127 -9.68 6.62 -15.41
CA ASN A 127 -10.86 6.60 -16.29
C ASN A 127 -11.96 5.70 -15.73
#